data_86aebd24d402a7d1c052a58aa731b81d
#
_entry.id   86aebd24d402a7d1c052a58aa731b81d
#
_cell.length_a   1.000
_cell.length_b   1.000
_cell.length_c   1.000
_cell.angle_alpha   90.00
_cell.angle_beta   90.00
_cell.angle_gamma   90.00
#
_symmetry.space_group_name_H-M   'P 1'
#
loop_
_entity.id
_entity.type
_entity.pdbx_description
1 polymer ?
#
loop_
_entity_poly.entity_id
_entity_poly.type
_entity_poly.pdbx_seq_one_letter_code
_entity_poly.pdbx_strand_id
1 'polypeptide(L)'
;IRDHCVTGVQTCALPISEREVAVPCIVMPDVVKALGLLAHYVRHHIPHLKVVGITGSQGKTTTKDLLAHVLSAAGRTHAAKGSYNNDLGAPLTLLECQATTKFCIVEMGARHSGDIARLTKIADPNVGVVLKVGNAHIGEFGSQEKIAQTKKELIDFLPESAIAVLGTYDAFTPKMVDAKEPRSEEHTS
;
A
#
# COMPACT_ATOMS: atom_id res chain seq x y z
N ILE A 1 12.31 28.60 3.65
CA ILE A 1 12.47 27.19 3.25
C ILE A 1 13.57 26.65 4.16
N ARG A 2 13.21 25.82 5.14
CA ARG A 2 14.21 25.18 6.03
C ARG A 2 14.62 23.86 5.39
N ASP A 3 15.92 23.74 5.12
CA ASP A 3 16.57 22.51 4.69
C ASP A 3 16.36 21.41 5.75
N HIS A 4 15.48 20.46 5.48
CA HIS A 4 15.38 19.23 6.24
C HIS A 4 16.03 18.12 5.42
N CYS A 5 17.34 18.03 5.55
CA CYS A 5 18.11 16.88 5.05
C CYS A 5 17.80 15.67 5.94
N VAL A 6 16.90 14.78 5.53
CA VAL A 6 16.44 13.65 6.36
C VAL A 6 17.12 12.33 5.98
N THR A 7 17.90 12.27 4.89
CA THR A 7 18.46 10.97 4.42
C THR A 7 19.90 11.04 3.91
N GLY A 8 20.63 12.15 4.11
CA GLY A 8 21.96 12.28 3.48
C GLY A 8 21.92 12.38 1.95
N VAL A 9 20.79 12.22 1.34
CA VAL A 9 20.50 12.60 -0.04
C VAL A 9 19.87 13.98 0.03
N GLN A 10 20.55 14.97 -0.53
CA GLN A 10 20.03 16.33 -0.67
C GLN A 10 18.85 16.29 -1.66
N THR A 11 17.69 15.88 -1.18
CA THR A 11 16.46 16.03 -1.94
C THR A 11 16.03 17.47 -1.81
N CYS A 12 16.36 18.28 -2.80
CA CYS A 12 15.55 19.46 -3.08
C CYS A 12 14.13 18.93 -3.29
N ALA A 13 13.28 19.06 -2.28
CA ALA A 13 11.88 18.67 -2.40
C ALA A 13 11.22 19.65 -3.38
N LEU A 14 11.21 19.27 -4.66
CA LEU A 14 10.44 20.00 -5.67
C LEU A 14 8.97 19.65 -5.46
N PRO A 15 8.08 20.64 -5.32
CA PRO A 15 6.66 20.37 -5.29
C PRO A 15 6.22 19.73 -6.62
N ILE A 16 5.30 18.77 -6.52
CA ILE A 16 4.62 18.20 -7.67
C ILE A 16 3.31 18.97 -7.84
N SER A 17 3.05 19.47 -9.04
CA SER A 17 1.89 20.31 -9.36
C SER A 17 1.26 19.91 -10.68
N GLU A 18 -0.03 20.15 -10.85
CA GLU A 18 -0.74 19.99 -12.13
C GLU A 18 -0.54 21.18 -13.08
N ARG A 19 0.03 22.26 -12.60
CA ARG A 19 0.32 23.48 -13.36
C ARG A 19 1.64 24.10 -12.92
N GLU A 20 2.23 24.91 -13.78
CA GLU A 20 3.40 25.70 -13.44
C GLU A 20 3.10 26.67 -12.29
N VAL A 21 4.04 26.81 -11.38
CA VAL A 21 4.01 27.71 -10.24
C VAL A 21 5.31 28.50 -10.18
N ALA A 22 5.34 29.61 -9.43
CA ALA A 22 6.48 30.54 -9.37
C ALA A 22 7.73 30.00 -8.66
N VAL A 23 7.78 28.69 -8.35
CA VAL A 23 8.94 28.01 -7.76
C VAL A 23 9.30 26.80 -8.63
N PRO A 24 10.56 26.35 -8.62
CA PRO A 24 10.92 25.12 -9.29
C PRO A 24 10.00 23.96 -8.87
N CYS A 25 9.35 23.31 -9.82
CA CYS A 25 8.38 22.24 -9.55
C CYS A 25 8.44 21.16 -10.62
N ILE A 26 7.91 19.98 -10.30
CA ILE A 26 7.65 18.92 -11.26
C ILE A 26 6.17 19.05 -11.68
N VAL A 27 5.93 19.34 -12.96
CA VAL A 27 4.56 19.43 -13.48
C VAL A 27 4.12 18.08 -14.00
N MET A 28 3.01 17.58 -13.48
CA MET A 28 2.42 16.28 -13.85
C MET A 28 0.91 16.43 -14.04
N PRO A 29 0.32 15.78 -15.06
CA PRO A 29 -1.12 15.86 -15.30
C PRO A 29 -2.00 15.33 -14.17
N ASP A 30 -1.45 14.44 -13.35
CA ASP A 30 -2.12 13.80 -12.22
C ASP A 30 -1.12 13.67 -11.07
N VAL A 31 -1.27 14.51 -10.06
CA VAL A 31 -0.38 14.55 -8.89
C VAL A 31 -0.49 13.29 -8.03
N VAL A 32 -1.68 12.71 -7.91
CA VAL A 32 -1.90 11.49 -7.12
C VAL A 32 -1.21 10.30 -7.77
N LYS A 33 -1.34 10.19 -9.09
CA LYS A 33 -0.62 9.17 -9.86
C LYS A 33 0.90 9.35 -9.78
N ALA A 34 1.36 10.60 -9.89
CA ALA A 34 2.79 10.92 -9.78
C ALA A 34 3.35 10.54 -8.40
N LEU A 35 2.59 10.80 -7.33
CA LEU A 35 2.95 10.41 -5.96
C LEU A 35 3.07 8.88 -5.83
N GLY A 36 2.11 8.14 -6.42
CA GLY A 36 2.15 6.67 -6.45
C GLY A 36 3.39 6.13 -7.20
N LEU A 37 3.71 6.70 -8.37
CA LEU A 37 4.90 6.33 -9.15
C LEU A 37 6.20 6.61 -8.36
N LEU A 38 6.28 7.75 -7.68
CA LEU A 38 7.43 8.09 -6.85
C LEU A 38 7.57 7.13 -5.67
N ALA A 39 6.46 6.76 -5.01
CA ALA A 39 6.45 5.80 -3.92
C ALA A 39 6.89 4.41 -4.39
N HIS A 40 6.41 3.97 -5.55
CA HIS A 40 6.83 2.70 -6.16
C HIS A 40 8.33 2.72 -6.49
N TYR A 41 8.84 3.83 -7.06
CA TYR A 41 10.26 4.01 -7.29
C TYR A 41 11.09 3.88 -6.01
N VAL A 42 10.72 4.60 -4.95
CA VAL A 42 11.40 4.54 -3.64
C VAL A 42 11.36 3.12 -3.06
N ARG A 43 10.21 2.43 -3.17
CA ARG A 43 10.06 1.03 -2.73
C ARG A 43 11.15 0.12 -3.31
N HIS A 44 11.48 0.29 -4.59
CA HIS A 44 12.45 -0.54 -5.29
C HIS A 44 13.90 -0.06 -5.14
N HIS A 45 14.12 1.17 -4.65
CA HIS A 45 15.46 1.74 -4.47
C HIS A 45 15.96 1.70 -3.03
N ILE A 46 15.16 1.18 -2.08
CA ILE A 46 15.63 0.90 -0.72
C ILE A 46 16.06 -0.57 -0.66
N PRO A 47 17.36 -0.84 -0.53
CA PRO A 47 17.87 -2.22 -0.45
C PRO A 47 17.24 -2.98 0.72
N HIS A 48 16.86 -4.22 0.49
CA HIS A 48 16.36 -5.14 1.53
C HIS A 48 15.04 -4.73 2.21
N LEU A 49 14.35 -3.69 1.72
CA LEU A 49 13.04 -3.30 2.24
C LEU A 49 12.03 -4.44 2.03
N LYS A 50 11.42 -4.89 3.12
CA LYS A 50 10.31 -5.84 3.12
C LYS A 50 9.02 -5.07 3.40
N VAL A 51 8.07 -5.16 2.49
CA VAL A 51 6.77 -4.50 2.60
C VAL A 51 5.70 -5.51 2.97
N VAL A 52 4.89 -5.17 3.97
CA VAL A 52 3.69 -5.91 4.37
C VAL A 52 2.47 -5.06 4.01
N GLY A 53 1.65 -5.51 3.08
CA GLY A 53 0.37 -4.89 2.74
C GLY A 53 -0.76 -5.50 3.60
N ILE A 54 -1.60 -4.67 4.21
CA ILE A 54 -2.68 -5.13 5.08
C ILE A 54 -4.01 -4.56 4.63
N THR A 55 -4.99 -5.42 4.36
CA THR A 55 -6.37 -5.02 4.14
C THR A 55 -7.34 -5.81 5.02
N GLY A 56 -8.59 -5.39 5.03
CA GLY A 56 -9.66 -6.00 5.83
C GLY A 56 -10.77 -4.99 6.12
N SER A 57 -11.94 -5.48 6.51
CA SER A 57 -13.04 -4.60 6.92
C SER A 57 -12.78 -3.95 8.27
N GLN A 58 -12.10 -4.66 9.17
CA GLN A 58 -11.78 -4.22 10.54
C GLN A 58 -10.38 -4.70 10.93
N GLY A 59 -9.77 -4.07 11.93
CA GLY A 59 -8.52 -4.51 12.54
C GLY A 59 -7.25 -4.08 11.82
N LYS A 60 -7.33 -3.41 10.66
CA LYS A 60 -6.14 -3.00 9.87
C LYS A 60 -5.13 -2.19 10.69
N THR A 61 -5.57 -1.09 11.28
CA THR A 61 -4.70 -0.19 12.05
C THR A 61 -4.10 -0.88 13.27
N THR A 62 -4.90 -1.63 14.02
CA THR A 62 -4.40 -2.40 15.17
C THR A 62 -3.36 -3.43 14.75
N THR A 63 -3.62 -4.18 13.68
CA THR A 63 -2.66 -5.18 13.17
C THR A 63 -1.39 -4.51 12.66
N LYS A 64 -1.51 -3.38 11.97
CA LYS A 64 -0.37 -2.56 11.52
C LYS A 64 0.51 -2.15 12.72
N ASP A 65 -0.10 -1.64 13.79
CA ASP A 65 0.63 -1.17 14.97
C ASP A 65 1.29 -2.33 15.72
N LEU A 66 0.61 -3.47 15.87
CA LEU A 66 1.17 -4.68 16.45
C LEU A 66 2.35 -5.22 15.65
N LEU A 67 2.21 -5.32 14.32
CA LEU A 67 3.30 -5.75 13.44
C LEU A 67 4.47 -4.79 13.48
N ALA A 68 4.23 -3.48 13.50
CA ALA A 68 5.29 -2.48 13.61
C ALA A 68 6.08 -2.67 14.92
N HIS A 69 5.39 -2.93 16.03
CA HIS A 69 6.02 -3.20 17.31
C HIS A 69 6.86 -4.48 17.27
N VAL A 70 6.31 -5.58 16.80
CA VAL A 70 7.01 -6.88 16.74
C VAL A 70 8.20 -6.83 15.80
N LEU A 71 8.03 -6.29 14.59
CA LEU A 71 9.09 -6.23 13.59
C LEU A 71 10.21 -5.25 13.96
N SER A 72 9.94 -4.26 14.83
CA SER A 72 10.96 -3.34 15.33
C SER A 72 12.08 -4.05 16.09
N ALA A 73 11.81 -5.21 16.68
CA ALA A 73 12.82 -6.05 17.33
C ALA A 73 13.79 -6.73 16.32
N ALA A 74 13.33 -6.89 15.06
CA ALA A 74 14.13 -7.53 14.00
C ALA A 74 14.80 -6.53 13.05
N GLY A 75 14.48 -5.24 13.16
CA GLY A 75 15.09 -4.19 12.37
C GLY A 75 14.27 -2.91 12.31
N ARG A 76 14.85 -1.86 11.71
CA ARG A 76 14.18 -0.58 11.57
C ARG A 76 12.87 -0.76 10.80
N THR A 77 11.77 -0.46 11.44
CA THR A 77 10.42 -0.63 10.92
C THR A 77 9.74 0.71 10.78
N HIS A 78 9.02 0.90 9.66
CA HIS A 78 8.20 2.06 9.42
C HIS A 78 6.74 1.64 9.20
N ALA A 79 5.83 2.39 9.77
CA ALA A 79 4.39 2.30 9.54
C ALA A 79 3.78 3.68 9.77
N ALA A 80 2.79 4.06 8.99
CA ALA A 80 2.14 5.34 9.13
C ALA A 80 1.47 5.50 10.51
N LYS A 81 1.50 6.70 11.06
CA LYS A 81 0.72 7.08 12.23
C LYS A 81 -0.75 7.22 11.81
N GLY A 82 -1.64 6.49 12.48
CA GLY A 82 -3.07 6.50 12.12
C GLY A 82 -3.41 5.64 10.91
N SER A 83 -4.55 5.93 10.26
CA SER A 83 -5.13 5.13 9.18
C SER A 83 -4.85 5.72 7.81
N TYR A 84 -3.59 6.01 7.47
CA TYR A 84 -3.20 6.45 6.14
C TYR A 84 -3.25 5.27 5.16
N ASN A 85 -4.44 5.00 4.60
CA ASN A 85 -4.72 3.77 3.87
C ASN A 85 -5.31 3.97 2.46
N ASN A 86 -5.30 5.21 1.96
CA ASN A 86 -5.82 5.60 0.64
C ASN A 86 -4.71 5.95 -0.34
N ASP A 87 -5.09 6.50 -1.50
CA ASP A 87 -4.20 6.88 -2.61
C ASP A 87 -3.14 7.93 -2.27
N LEU A 88 -3.29 8.63 -1.16
CA LEU A 88 -2.28 9.56 -0.64
C LEU A 88 -1.51 8.93 0.52
N GLY A 89 -2.22 8.30 1.45
CA GLY A 89 -1.63 7.80 2.69
C GLY A 89 -0.68 6.62 2.50
N ALA A 90 -1.04 5.66 1.64
CA ALA A 90 -0.19 4.51 1.38
C ALA A 90 1.12 4.90 0.64
N PRO A 91 1.09 5.72 -0.43
CA PRO A 91 2.31 6.25 -1.03
C PRO A 91 3.17 7.04 -0.06
N LEU A 92 2.59 7.93 0.75
CA LEU A 92 3.34 8.72 1.74
C LEU A 92 4.04 7.81 2.76
N THR A 93 3.39 6.73 3.20
CA THR A 93 4.01 5.74 4.09
C THR A 93 5.29 5.14 3.48
N LEU A 94 5.30 4.85 2.19
CA LEU A 94 6.48 4.34 1.50
C LEU A 94 7.57 5.41 1.35
N LEU A 95 7.18 6.65 1.05
CA LEU A 95 8.09 7.78 0.87
C LEU A 95 8.79 8.20 2.16
N GLU A 96 8.21 7.91 3.31
CA GLU A 96 8.82 8.14 4.64
C GLU A 96 9.85 7.06 5.01
N CYS A 97 9.96 5.97 4.24
CA CYS A 97 10.98 4.96 4.45
C CYS A 97 12.38 5.54 4.17
N GLN A 98 13.33 5.23 5.02
CA GLN A 98 14.73 5.62 4.89
C GLN A 98 15.55 4.47 4.30
N ALA A 99 16.73 4.74 3.78
CA ALA A 99 17.65 3.73 3.26
C ALA A 99 17.96 2.58 4.24
N THR A 100 17.85 2.85 5.55
CA THR A 100 18.05 1.87 6.62
C THR A 100 16.76 1.15 7.05
N THR A 101 15.60 1.49 6.47
CA THR A 101 14.33 0.83 6.78
C THR A 101 14.33 -0.60 6.26
N LYS A 102 14.12 -1.56 7.15
CA LYS A 102 14.07 -2.99 6.85
C LYS A 102 12.64 -3.47 6.60
N PHE A 103 11.67 -2.95 7.33
CA PHE A 103 10.28 -3.31 7.22
C PHE A 103 9.40 -2.08 7.05
N CYS A 104 8.44 -2.15 6.14
CA CYS A 104 7.40 -1.14 5.98
C CYS A 104 6.03 -1.82 6.01
N ILE A 105 5.10 -1.33 6.86
CA ILE A 105 3.75 -1.85 6.92
C ILE A 105 2.80 -0.82 6.31
N VAL A 106 2.13 -1.21 5.22
CA VAL A 106 1.21 -0.37 4.47
C VAL A 106 -0.22 -0.84 4.69
N GLU A 107 -1.02 0.01 5.32
CA GLU A 107 -2.45 -0.21 5.44
C GLU A 107 -3.14 0.14 4.11
N MET A 108 -4.04 -0.73 3.62
CA MET A 108 -4.74 -0.56 2.35
C MET A 108 -6.25 -0.56 2.59
N GLY A 109 -6.86 0.59 2.36
CA GLY A 109 -8.31 0.81 2.41
C GLY A 109 -8.91 0.88 1.02
N ALA A 110 -10.21 0.61 0.89
CA ALA A 110 -10.95 0.77 -0.35
C ALA A 110 -12.31 1.39 -0.11
N ARG A 111 -12.74 2.22 -1.04
CA ARG A 111 -14.11 2.71 -1.23
C ARG A 111 -14.72 2.16 -2.50
N HIS A 112 -13.89 1.82 -3.49
CA HIS A 112 -14.30 1.30 -4.78
C HIS A 112 -13.48 0.06 -5.15
N SER A 113 -14.01 -0.73 -6.06
CA SER A 113 -13.25 -1.80 -6.73
C SER A 113 -12.07 -1.19 -7.49
N GLY A 114 -10.90 -1.86 -7.46
CA GLY A 114 -9.66 -1.39 -8.05
C GLY A 114 -8.76 -0.59 -7.10
N ASP A 115 -9.29 -0.11 -5.96
CA ASP A 115 -8.48 0.68 -5.01
C ASP A 115 -7.36 -0.16 -4.39
N ILE A 116 -7.67 -1.37 -3.93
CA ILE A 116 -6.66 -2.27 -3.35
C ILE A 116 -5.66 -2.72 -4.42
N ALA A 117 -6.13 -3.03 -5.63
CA ALA A 117 -5.25 -3.41 -6.74
C ALA A 117 -4.21 -2.32 -7.04
N ARG A 118 -4.65 -1.05 -7.09
CA ARG A 118 -3.78 0.11 -7.30
C ARG A 118 -2.76 0.25 -6.18
N LEU A 119 -3.19 0.19 -4.91
CA LEU A 119 -2.31 0.30 -3.76
C LEU A 119 -1.32 -0.87 -3.70
N THR A 120 -1.75 -2.08 -4.05
CA THR A 120 -0.88 -3.26 -4.13
C THR A 120 0.21 -3.09 -5.19
N LYS A 121 -0.14 -2.60 -6.38
CA LYS A 121 0.84 -2.31 -7.44
C LYS A 121 1.87 -1.25 -7.02
N ILE A 122 1.44 -0.22 -6.29
CA ILE A 122 2.35 0.82 -5.78
C ILE A 122 3.29 0.26 -4.72
N ALA A 123 2.75 -0.49 -3.76
CA ALA A 123 3.50 -0.98 -2.61
C ALA A 123 4.35 -2.21 -2.91
N ASP A 124 3.99 -2.99 -3.92
CA ASP A 124 4.65 -4.23 -4.33
C ASP A 124 5.05 -5.08 -3.10
N PRO A 125 4.07 -5.56 -2.30
CA PRO A 125 4.35 -6.13 -1.00
C PRO A 125 4.96 -7.53 -1.09
N ASN A 126 5.88 -7.84 -0.17
CA ASN A 126 6.43 -9.18 0.02
C ASN A 126 5.47 -10.10 0.77
N VAL A 127 4.59 -9.50 1.57
CA VAL A 127 3.55 -10.20 2.33
C VAL A 127 2.24 -9.42 2.20
N GLY A 128 1.17 -10.08 1.79
CA GLY A 128 -0.18 -9.54 1.74
C GLY A 128 -1.04 -10.18 2.83
N VAL A 129 -1.66 -9.36 3.66
CA VAL A 129 -2.49 -9.81 4.78
C VAL A 129 -3.94 -9.37 4.55
N VAL A 130 -4.86 -10.31 4.42
CA VAL A 130 -6.30 -10.05 4.43
C VAL A 130 -6.86 -10.52 5.77
N LEU A 131 -7.32 -9.59 6.60
CA LEU A 131 -7.73 -9.89 7.97
C LEU A 131 -9.12 -10.51 8.04
N LYS A 132 -10.13 -9.79 7.56
CA LYS A 132 -11.52 -10.19 7.63
C LYS A 132 -12.37 -9.44 6.60
N VAL A 133 -13.33 -10.14 6.00
CA VAL A 133 -14.47 -9.56 5.29
C VAL A 133 -15.63 -9.39 6.25
N GLY A 134 -16.13 -8.18 6.38
CA GLY A 134 -17.29 -7.82 7.20
C GLY A 134 -18.17 -6.82 6.48
N ASN A 135 -19.14 -6.23 7.19
CA ASN A 135 -20.14 -5.32 6.63
C ASN A 135 -19.68 -3.85 6.55
N ALA A 136 -18.42 -3.55 6.89
CA ALA A 136 -17.90 -2.19 6.78
C ALA A 136 -17.99 -1.71 5.33
N HIS A 137 -18.57 -0.52 5.12
CA HIS A 137 -18.82 0.08 3.80
C HIS A 137 -19.82 -0.67 2.91
N ILE A 138 -20.70 -1.51 3.46
CA ILE A 138 -21.68 -2.26 2.67
C ILE A 138 -22.59 -1.34 1.84
N GLY A 139 -22.87 -0.11 2.33
CA GLY A 139 -23.63 0.90 1.60
C GLY A 139 -22.92 1.39 0.33
N GLU A 140 -21.60 1.40 0.29
CA GLU A 140 -20.80 1.81 -0.87
C GLU A 140 -20.62 0.66 -1.87
N PHE A 141 -20.41 -0.56 -1.38
CA PHE A 141 -20.17 -1.74 -2.20
C PHE A 141 -21.44 -2.50 -2.60
N GLY A 142 -22.53 -2.34 -1.86
CA GLY A 142 -23.83 -2.97 -2.12
C GLY A 142 -23.95 -4.42 -1.61
N SER A 143 -22.87 -5.20 -1.49
CA SER A 143 -22.90 -6.55 -0.92
C SER A 143 -21.56 -6.96 -0.29
N GLN A 144 -21.59 -8.00 0.56
CA GLN A 144 -20.39 -8.60 1.16
C GLN A 144 -19.49 -9.26 0.12
N GLU A 145 -20.05 -9.84 -0.93
CA GLU A 145 -19.31 -10.47 -2.02
C GLU A 145 -18.44 -9.44 -2.74
N LYS A 146 -18.97 -8.25 -3.01
CA LYS A 146 -18.21 -7.16 -3.63
C LYS A 146 -17.10 -6.64 -2.70
N ILE A 147 -17.37 -6.58 -1.40
CA ILE A 147 -16.33 -6.26 -0.40
C ILE A 147 -15.24 -7.32 -0.42
N ALA A 148 -15.61 -8.60 -0.48
CA ALA A 148 -14.67 -9.72 -0.55
C ALA A 148 -13.83 -9.67 -1.83
N GLN A 149 -14.46 -9.43 -2.99
CA GLN A 149 -13.76 -9.27 -4.27
C GLN A 149 -12.75 -8.10 -4.23
N THR A 150 -13.16 -6.94 -3.71
CA THR A 150 -12.25 -5.79 -3.58
C THR A 150 -11.06 -6.11 -2.67
N LYS A 151 -11.26 -6.81 -1.55
CA LYS A 151 -10.14 -7.20 -0.67
C LYS A 151 -9.26 -8.28 -1.27
N LYS A 152 -9.86 -9.19 -2.07
CA LYS A 152 -9.13 -10.22 -2.83
C LYS A 152 -8.13 -9.59 -3.81
N GLU A 153 -8.36 -8.37 -4.29
CA GLU A 153 -7.41 -7.64 -5.16
C GLU A 153 -5.99 -7.60 -4.56
N LEU A 154 -5.83 -7.55 -3.23
CA LEU A 154 -4.50 -7.67 -2.62
C LEU A 154 -3.83 -8.99 -3.00
N ILE A 155 -4.57 -10.10 -2.99
CA ILE A 155 -4.04 -11.43 -3.32
C ILE A 155 -3.82 -11.58 -4.83
N ASP A 156 -4.76 -11.09 -5.64
CA ASP A 156 -4.69 -11.21 -7.10
C ASP A 156 -3.51 -10.43 -7.70
N PHE A 157 -3.14 -9.31 -7.09
CA PHE A 157 -2.04 -8.45 -7.54
C PHE A 157 -0.75 -8.60 -6.71
N LEU A 158 -0.68 -9.55 -5.78
CA LEU A 158 0.57 -9.89 -5.10
C LEU A 158 1.60 -10.43 -6.10
N PRO A 159 2.88 -10.06 -5.97
CA PRO A 159 3.97 -10.74 -6.68
C PRO A 159 3.92 -12.25 -6.46
N GLU A 160 4.35 -13.04 -7.43
CA GLU A 160 4.33 -14.52 -7.32
C GLU A 160 5.19 -15.04 -6.17
N SER A 161 6.29 -14.35 -5.87
CA SER A 161 7.18 -14.67 -4.76
C SER A 161 6.68 -14.21 -3.40
N ALA A 162 5.57 -13.47 -3.34
CA ALA A 162 5.03 -12.94 -2.10
C ALA A 162 4.16 -13.95 -1.35
N ILE A 163 4.08 -13.77 -0.05
CA ILE A 163 3.32 -14.63 0.86
C ILE A 163 1.94 -14.01 1.10
N ALA A 164 0.88 -14.80 0.92
CA ALA A 164 -0.47 -14.44 1.31
C ALA A 164 -0.79 -14.99 2.73
N VAL A 165 -1.27 -14.10 3.61
CA VAL A 165 -1.75 -14.45 4.95
C VAL A 165 -3.24 -14.12 5.03
N LEU A 166 -4.06 -15.13 5.23
CA LEU A 166 -5.51 -15.00 5.22
C LEU A 166 -6.10 -15.27 6.60
N GLY A 167 -6.96 -14.36 7.05
CA GLY A 167 -7.77 -14.58 8.25
C GLY A 167 -8.79 -15.71 8.04
N THR A 168 -9.17 -16.38 9.15
CA THR A 168 -10.08 -17.52 9.13
C THR A 168 -11.43 -17.23 9.81
N TYR A 169 -11.70 -15.95 10.09
CA TYR A 169 -12.85 -15.54 10.91
C TYR A 169 -14.13 -15.23 10.12
N ASP A 170 -14.15 -15.48 8.81
CA ASP A 170 -15.30 -15.29 7.93
C ASP A 170 -15.33 -16.33 6.80
N ALA A 171 -16.44 -16.40 6.08
CA ALA A 171 -16.64 -17.40 5.02
C ALA A 171 -15.94 -17.09 3.69
N PHE A 172 -15.46 -15.84 3.51
CA PHE A 172 -14.89 -15.35 2.24
C PHE A 172 -13.36 -15.40 2.23
N THR A 173 -12.73 -14.90 3.29
CA THR A 173 -11.28 -14.71 3.33
C THR A 173 -10.49 -16.02 3.11
N PRO A 174 -10.82 -17.16 3.73
CA PRO A 174 -10.06 -18.41 3.52
C PRO A 174 -10.07 -18.92 2.07
N LYS A 175 -11.10 -18.57 1.30
CA LYS A 175 -11.30 -19.03 -0.10
C LYS A 175 -10.60 -18.15 -1.14
N MET A 176 -9.96 -17.06 -0.74
CA MET A 176 -9.37 -16.10 -1.69
C MET A 176 -8.18 -16.66 -2.48
N VAL A 177 -7.49 -17.67 -1.96
CA VAL A 177 -6.35 -18.31 -2.65
C VAL A 177 -6.82 -19.30 -3.70
N ASP A 178 -7.89 -20.05 -3.42
CA ASP A 178 -8.38 -21.12 -4.32
C ASP A 178 -8.95 -20.58 -5.64
N ALA A 179 -9.27 -19.30 -5.68
CA ALA A 179 -9.87 -18.62 -6.81
C ALA A 179 -8.89 -17.64 -7.50
N LYS A 180 -7.59 -17.90 -7.47
CA LYS A 180 -6.60 -17.08 -8.18
C LYS A 180 -6.75 -17.32 -9.68
N GLU A 181 -7.43 -16.38 -10.38
CA GLU A 181 -7.50 -16.42 -11.84
C GLU A 181 -6.12 -16.15 -12.45
N PRO A 182 -5.76 -16.84 -13.56
CA PRO A 182 -4.54 -16.54 -14.28
C PRO A 182 -4.56 -15.07 -14.72
N ARG A 183 -3.47 -14.34 -14.47
CA ARG A 183 -3.34 -12.95 -14.89
C ARG A 183 -3.43 -12.87 -16.40
N SER A 184 -4.39 -12.09 -16.92
CA SER A 184 -4.31 -11.63 -18.29
C SER A 184 -3.14 -10.65 -18.37
N GLU A 185 -2.11 -10.99 -19.10
CA GLU A 185 -1.04 -10.06 -19.48
C GLU A 185 -1.66 -8.99 -20.38
N GLU A 186 -1.99 -7.83 -19.80
CA GLU A 186 -2.22 -6.64 -20.61
C GLU A 186 -0.86 -6.18 -21.14
N HIS A 187 -0.58 -6.54 -22.37
CA HIS A 187 0.48 -5.94 -23.14
C HIS A 187 0.22 -4.44 -23.29
N THR A 188 0.90 -3.63 -22.50
CA THR A 188 1.05 -2.20 -22.77
C THR A 188 2.06 -2.06 -23.90
N SER A 189 1.53 -1.90 -25.11
CA SER A 189 2.26 -1.33 -26.28
C SER A 189 2.42 0.17 -26.11
#